data_99dd7fc9ea15d13bd03a5ad7da5414b8
#
_entry.id   99dd7fc9ea15d13bd03a5ad7da5414b8
#
_cell.length_a   1.000
_cell.length_b   1.000
_cell.length_c   1.000
_cell.angle_alpha   90.00
_cell.angle_beta   90.00
_cell.angle_gamma   90.00
#
_symmetry.space_group_name_H-M   'P 1'
#
loop_
_entity.id
_entity.type
_entity.pdbx_description
1 polymer ?
#
loop_
_entity_poly.entity_id
_entity_poly.type
_entity_poly.pdbx_seq_one_letter_code
_entity_poly.pdbx_strand_id
1 'polypeptide(L)'
;DIGLERFIENPTKPYTENLVQLCADNVINTAAFAHYSLRSSVKRYEEKLIAKFQKQIDKFNAKYKDLAHAELNVKIHMLPFEKSDNQEMAQIAKKAGQKINLPVKVQSFHAGAETHVYANKTNKYDVKFKPVLVGIANILSMHSPNEKVEIDSLYKGFEFVKEIFLEYNANSEGKM
;
A
#
# COMPACT_ATOMS: atom_id res chain seq x y z
N ASP A 1 22.16 -7.44 11.99
CA ASP A 1 20.95 -6.86 12.56
C ASP A 1 20.35 -5.93 11.51
N ILE A 2 19.28 -6.37 10.82
CA ILE A 2 18.66 -5.60 9.72
C ILE A 2 17.82 -4.46 10.30
N GLY A 3 17.73 -4.35 11.63
CA GLY A 3 16.93 -3.35 12.32
C GLY A 3 15.44 -3.57 12.01
N LEU A 4 14.87 -4.58 12.62
CA LEU A 4 13.43 -4.79 12.66
C LEU A 4 12.78 -3.59 13.37
N GLU A 5 12.49 -2.54 12.63
CA GLU A 5 11.54 -1.56 13.11
C GLU A 5 10.18 -2.24 13.13
N ARG A 6 9.68 -2.55 14.32
CA ARG A 6 8.29 -2.99 14.50
C ARG A 6 7.39 -2.02 13.77
N PHE A 7 6.37 -2.57 13.13
CA PHE A 7 5.29 -1.83 12.50
C PHE A 7 4.64 -0.93 13.56
N ILE A 8 5.14 0.27 13.67
CA ILE A 8 4.41 1.39 14.26
C ILE A 8 3.89 2.15 13.06
N GLU A 9 2.60 2.33 12.95
CA GLU A 9 2.01 3.25 11.97
C GLU A 9 2.65 4.62 12.14
N ASN A 10 3.75 4.83 11.44
CA ASN A 10 4.37 6.12 11.37
C ASN A 10 3.93 6.75 10.04
N PRO A 11 2.95 7.66 10.06
CA PRO A 11 2.40 8.28 8.85
C PRO A 11 3.45 9.10 8.08
N THR A 12 4.61 9.33 8.65
CA THR A 12 5.71 10.06 8.00
C THR A 12 6.64 9.15 7.20
N LYS A 13 6.62 7.83 7.43
CA LYS A 13 7.46 6.89 6.67
C LYS A 13 6.74 6.40 5.42
N PRO A 14 7.31 6.57 4.22
CA PRO A 14 6.68 6.16 2.97
C PRO A 14 6.85 4.66 2.65
N TYR A 15 7.32 3.86 3.60
CA TYR A 15 7.56 2.43 3.43
C TYR A 15 7.35 1.68 4.74
N THR A 16 7.09 0.38 4.60
CA THR A 16 7.08 -0.57 5.72
C THR A 16 7.91 -1.80 5.37
N GLU A 17 8.58 -2.35 6.35
CA GLU A 17 9.23 -3.66 6.29
C GLU A 17 8.76 -4.49 7.50
N ASN A 18 8.38 -5.73 7.26
CA ASN A 18 7.89 -6.62 8.29
C ASN A 18 8.47 -8.03 8.11
N LEU A 19 9.05 -8.59 9.17
CA LEU A 19 9.42 -9.99 9.19
C LEU A 19 8.15 -10.82 9.35
N VAL A 20 7.77 -11.53 8.29
CA VAL A 20 6.55 -12.36 8.25
C VAL A 20 6.81 -13.73 8.84
N GLN A 21 7.97 -14.31 8.52
CA GLN A 21 8.31 -15.65 8.94
C GLN A 21 9.82 -15.83 9.08
N LEU A 22 10.23 -16.49 10.15
CA LEU A 22 11.59 -16.97 10.37
C LEU A 22 11.51 -18.46 10.70
N CYS A 23 12.14 -19.30 9.89
CA CYS A 23 12.20 -20.74 10.09
C CYS A 23 13.63 -21.23 10.03
N ALA A 24 13.94 -22.21 10.88
CA ALA A 24 15.17 -22.97 10.87
C ALA A 24 14.85 -24.43 11.18
N ASP A 25 15.49 -25.34 10.45
CA ASP A 25 15.26 -26.76 10.64
C ASP A 25 16.13 -27.30 11.79
N ASN A 26 15.49 -28.02 12.71
CA ASN A 26 16.09 -28.93 13.71
C ASN A 26 17.37 -28.48 14.49
N VAL A 27 17.87 -29.37 15.30
CA VAL A 27 19.07 -29.19 16.19
C VAL A 27 20.35 -28.91 15.38
N ILE A 28 20.49 -29.48 14.18
CA ILE A 28 21.53 -29.14 13.21
C ILE A 28 20.88 -28.44 12.04
N ASN A 29 20.88 -27.11 12.05
CA ASN A 29 20.28 -26.32 11.00
C ASN A 29 21.13 -26.38 9.74
N THR A 30 20.62 -27.04 8.71
CA THR A 30 21.24 -27.04 7.37
C THR A 30 20.69 -25.94 6.49
N ALA A 31 19.49 -25.45 6.79
CA ALA A 31 18.85 -24.35 6.09
C ALA A 31 18.00 -23.49 7.03
N ALA A 32 17.91 -22.20 6.74
CA ALA A 32 17.00 -21.26 7.38
C ALA A 32 16.49 -20.26 6.35
N PHE A 33 15.28 -19.77 6.53
CA PHE A 33 14.77 -18.68 5.70
C PHE A 33 14.08 -17.62 6.54
N ALA A 34 14.08 -16.38 6.04
CA ALA A 34 13.32 -15.29 6.59
C ALA A 34 12.49 -14.65 5.48
N HIS A 35 11.19 -14.53 5.70
CA HIS A 35 10.27 -13.91 4.77
C HIS A 35 9.90 -12.50 5.26
N TYR A 36 10.21 -11.49 4.44
CA TYR A 36 9.88 -10.10 4.71
C TYR A 36 8.81 -9.61 3.74
N SER A 37 7.85 -8.85 4.25
CA SER A 37 6.91 -8.07 3.45
C SER A 37 7.36 -6.62 3.42
N LEU A 38 7.67 -6.11 2.23
CA LEU A 38 8.05 -4.72 2.01
C LEU A 38 6.90 -3.99 1.33
N ARG A 39 6.62 -2.77 1.77
CA ARG A 39 5.63 -1.90 1.16
C ARG A 39 6.18 -0.48 1.06
N SER A 40 5.93 0.16 -0.07
CA SER A 40 6.33 1.54 -0.30
C SER A 40 5.24 2.27 -1.09
N SER A 41 5.04 3.55 -0.80
CA SER A 41 4.21 4.44 -1.61
C SER A 41 4.97 5.04 -2.79
N VAL A 42 6.29 4.82 -2.87
CA VAL A 42 7.17 5.39 -3.89
C VAL A 42 8.17 4.34 -4.34
N LYS A 43 8.27 4.11 -5.65
CA LYS A 43 9.15 3.09 -6.26
C LYS A 43 10.61 3.20 -5.81
N ARG A 44 11.15 4.40 -5.75
CA ARG A 44 12.56 4.62 -5.34
C ARG A 44 12.89 4.11 -3.93
N TYR A 45 11.91 4.06 -3.01
CA TYR A 45 12.13 3.53 -1.66
C TYR A 45 12.11 2.02 -1.64
N GLU A 46 11.28 1.40 -2.48
CA GLU A 46 11.30 -0.06 -2.69
C GLU A 46 12.68 -0.51 -3.17
N GLU A 47 13.22 0.14 -4.19
CA GLU A 47 14.58 -0.13 -4.72
C GLU A 47 15.66 0.04 -3.64
N LYS A 48 15.57 1.09 -2.80
CA LYS A 48 16.50 1.31 -1.68
C LYS A 48 16.40 0.22 -0.60
N LEU A 49 15.19 -0.26 -0.29
CA LEU A 49 15.00 -1.35 0.65
C LEU A 49 15.61 -2.65 0.13
N ILE A 50 15.33 -2.99 -1.12
CA ILE A 50 15.92 -4.18 -1.78
C ILE A 50 17.46 -4.09 -1.77
N ALA A 51 18.03 -2.96 -2.12
CA ALA A 51 19.48 -2.74 -2.09
C ALA A 51 20.06 -2.86 -0.67
N LYS A 52 19.31 -2.42 0.36
CA LYS A 52 19.71 -2.60 1.76
C LYS A 52 19.79 -4.08 2.15
N PHE A 53 18.79 -4.89 1.74
CA PHE A 53 18.82 -6.33 1.97
C PHE A 53 19.99 -6.98 1.23
N GLN A 54 20.17 -6.68 -0.05
CA GLN A 54 21.27 -7.23 -0.84
C GLN A 54 22.63 -6.94 -0.19
N LYS A 55 22.84 -5.71 0.25
CA LYS A 55 24.09 -5.34 0.95
C LYS A 55 24.32 -6.16 2.22
N GLN A 56 23.28 -6.56 2.96
CA GLN A 56 23.46 -7.41 4.15
C GLN A 56 23.75 -8.86 3.75
N ILE A 57 23.11 -9.37 2.70
CA ILE A 57 23.42 -10.67 2.12
C ILE A 57 24.89 -10.74 1.67
N ASP A 58 25.36 -9.74 0.93
CA ASP A 58 26.76 -9.67 0.45
C ASP A 58 27.74 -9.68 1.63
N LYS A 59 27.47 -8.91 2.69
CA LYS A 59 28.30 -8.90 3.91
C LYS A 59 28.29 -10.26 4.62
N PHE A 60 27.14 -10.91 4.70
CA PHE A 60 27.02 -12.23 5.28
C PHE A 60 27.87 -13.24 4.52
N ASN A 61 27.70 -13.29 3.20
CA ASN A 61 28.42 -14.20 2.32
C ASN A 61 29.94 -13.96 2.35
N ALA A 62 30.37 -12.71 2.43
CA ALA A 62 31.79 -12.37 2.55
C ALA A 62 32.37 -12.86 3.90
N LYS A 63 31.59 -12.71 4.99
CA LYS A 63 32.03 -13.11 6.34
C LYS A 63 32.05 -14.63 6.54
N TYR A 64 31.09 -15.34 5.95
CA TYR A 64 30.85 -16.76 6.21
C TYR A 64 31.02 -17.65 4.96
N LYS A 65 31.82 -17.20 4.00
CA LYS A 65 32.00 -17.83 2.66
C LYS A 65 32.24 -19.34 2.68
N ASP A 66 32.93 -19.85 3.71
CA ASP A 66 33.31 -21.26 3.81
C ASP A 66 32.34 -22.08 4.71
N LEU A 67 31.34 -21.42 5.30
CA LEU A 67 30.43 -22.02 6.27
C LEU A 67 28.97 -21.99 5.83
N ALA A 68 28.56 -20.91 5.19
CA ALA A 68 27.17 -20.70 4.81
C ALA A 68 27.05 -19.74 3.65
N HIS A 69 25.99 -19.89 2.87
CA HIS A 69 25.62 -18.99 1.78
C HIS A 69 24.20 -18.52 1.97
N ALA A 70 23.94 -17.24 1.71
CA ALA A 70 22.63 -16.65 1.74
C ALA A 70 22.26 -16.06 0.37
N GLU A 71 20.98 -16.18 0.01
CA GLU A 71 20.43 -15.65 -1.23
C GLU A 71 19.24 -14.74 -0.94
N LEU A 72 19.07 -13.71 -1.74
CA LEU A 72 17.91 -12.83 -1.73
C LEU A 72 17.00 -13.16 -2.89
N ASN A 73 15.79 -13.61 -2.59
CA ASN A 73 14.75 -13.80 -3.61
C ASN A 73 13.72 -12.69 -3.46
N VAL A 74 13.57 -11.86 -4.49
CA VAL A 74 12.63 -10.73 -4.50
C VAL A 74 11.45 -11.05 -5.40
N LYS A 75 10.25 -11.02 -4.83
CA LYS A 75 8.99 -11.12 -5.59
C LYS A 75 8.25 -9.80 -5.51
N ILE A 76 8.12 -9.13 -6.65
CA ILE A 76 7.29 -7.91 -6.75
C ILE A 76 5.85 -8.36 -6.96
N HIS A 77 5.01 -8.13 -5.96
CA HIS A 77 3.60 -8.49 -6.01
C HIS A 77 2.75 -7.36 -6.61
N MET A 78 3.05 -6.11 -6.25
CA MET A 78 2.28 -4.95 -6.67
C MET A 78 3.18 -3.72 -6.70
N LEU A 79 3.10 -2.94 -7.76
CA LEU A 79 3.83 -1.67 -7.86
C LEU A 79 3.19 -0.60 -6.98
N PRO A 80 3.96 0.37 -6.47
CA PRO A 80 3.42 1.47 -5.67
C PRO A 80 2.42 2.31 -6.47
N PHE A 81 1.48 2.90 -5.75
CA PHE A 81 0.57 3.92 -6.27
C PHE A 81 0.97 5.29 -5.68
N GLU A 82 1.58 6.12 -6.51
CA GLU A 82 2.04 7.45 -6.09
C GLU A 82 0.90 8.47 -6.14
N LYS A 83 0.80 9.29 -5.10
CA LYS A 83 -0.28 10.26 -4.89
C LYS A 83 -0.42 11.33 -5.99
N SER A 84 0.63 11.60 -6.76
CA SER A 84 0.71 12.75 -7.67
C SER A 84 -0.33 12.76 -8.80
N ASP A 85 -0.88 11.61 -9.18
CA ASP A 85 -1.60 11.45 -10.43
C ASP A 85 -3.13 11.57 -10.32
N ASN A 86 -3.70 11.79 -9.13
CA ASN A 86 -5.15 11.73 -8.90
C ASN A 86 -5.74 12.97 -8.21
N GLN A 87 -5.12 14.13 -8.36
CA GLN A 87 -5.55 15.36 -7.68
C GLN A 87 -6.98 15.76 -8.06
N GLU A 88 -7.39 15.57 -9.30
CA GLU A 88 -8.75 15.90 -9.78
C GLU A 88 -9.80 15.11 -8.99
N MET A 89 -9.64 13.79 -8.89
CA MET A 89 -10.56 12.93 -8.15
C MET A 89 -10.55 13.22 -6.64
N ALA A 90 -9.40 13.60 -6.08
CA ALA A 90 -9.32 14.01 -4.69
C ALA A 90 -10.12 15.29 -4.42
N GLN A 91 -10.15 16.26 -5.36
CA GLN A 91 -10.97 17.46 -5.25
C GLN A 91 -12.47 17.16 -5.40
N ILE A 92 -12.84 16.29 -6.33
CA ILE A 92 -14.22 15.82 -6.49
C ILE A 92 -14.71 15.19 -5.18
N ALA A 93 -13.93 14.29 -4.59
CA ALA A 93 -14.29 13.66 -3.31
C ALA A 93 -14.43 14.68 -2.17
N LYS A 94 -13.56 15.69 -2.10
CA LYS A 94 -13.68 16.75 -1.10
C LYS A 94 -14.96 17.57 -1.26
N LYS A 95 -15.31 17.96 -2.48
CA LYS A 95 -16.56 18.68 -2.78
C LYS A 95 -17.79 17.86 -2.42
N ALA A 96 -17.80 16.58 -2.81
CA ALA A 96 -18.87 15.66 -2.47
C ALA A 96 -19.05 15.54 -0.94
N GLY A 97 -17.97 15.39 -0.19
CA GLY A 97 -18.03 15.34 1.26
C GLY A 97 -18.54 16.63 1.89
N GLN A 98 -18.17 17.81 1.37
CA GLN A 98 -18.68 19.11 1.84
C GLN A 98 -20.19 19.21 1.72
N LYS A 99 -20.79 18.70 0.63
CA LYS A 99 -22.25 18.74 0.41
C LYS A 99 -23.04 17.96 1.45
N ILE A 100 -22.49 16.90 1.98
CA ILE A 100 -23.13 16.04 2.99
C ILE A 100 -22.57 16.24 4.40
N ASN A 101 -21.80 17.31 4.63
CA ASN A 101 -21.13 17.60 5.90
C ASN A 101 -20.23 16.46 6.39
N LEU A 102 -19.58 15.75 5.47
CA LEU A 102 -18.61 14.68 5.76
C LEU A 102 -17.18 15.20 5.53
N PRO A 103 -16.35 15.29 6.58
CA PRO A 103 -14.96 15.73 6.42
C PRO A 103 -14.14 14.68 5.67
N VAL A 104 -13.61 15.04 4.50
CA VAL A 104 -12.78 14.17 3.67
C VAL A 104 -11.31 14.51 3.84
N LYS A 105 -10.53 13.52 4.28
CA LYS A 105 -9.07 13.62 4.39
C LYS A 105 -8.40 12.83 3.27
N VAL A 106 -7.39 13.42 2.64
CA VAL A 106 -6.53 12.73 1.68
C VAL A 106 -5.27 12.29 2.42
N GLN A 107 -5.02 10.99 2.44
CA GLN A 107 -3.90 10.41 3.17
C GLN A 107 -3.30 9.23 2.43
N SER A 108 -2.11 8.81 2.82
CA SER A 108 -1.49 7.57 2.34
C SER A 108 -2.14 6.36 3.01
N PHE A 109 -2.21 5.27 2.28
CA PHE A 109 -2.75 4.00 2.76
C PHE A 109 -1.75 2.88 2.47
N HIS A 110 -1.40 2.10 3.50
CA HIS A 110 -0.35 1.08 3.42
C HIS A 110 -0.82 -0.32 3.01
N ALA A 111 -2.10 -0.48 2.69
CA ALA A 111 -2.62 -1.75 2.21
C ALA A 111 -2.61 -1.82 0.68
N GLY A 112 -2.51 -3.04 0.15
CA GLY A 112 -2.72 -3.31 -1.27
C GLY A 112 -4.20 -3.16 -1.62
N ALA A 113 -4.48 -2.54 -2.77
CA ALA A 113 -5.81 -2.40 -3.33
C ALA A 113 -5.75 -2.43 -4.85
N GLU A 114 -6.86 -2.71 -5.50
CA GLU A 114 -6.98 -2.76 -6.96
C GLU A 114 -6.55 -1.45 -7.64
N THR A 115 -6.65 -0.33 -6.93
CA THR A 115 -6.16 0.97 -7.40
C THR A 115 -4.68 0.97 -7.79
N HIS A 116 -3.85 0.15 -7.13
CA HIS A 116 -2.43 -0.02 -7.49
C HIS A 116 -2.28 -0.61 -8.89
N VAL A 117 -3.13 -1.58 -9.24
CA VAL A 117 -3.13 -2.21 -10.56
C VAL A 117 -3.52 -1.20 -11.63
N TYR A 118 -4.62 -0.47 -11.42
CA TYR A 118 -5.10 0.53 -12.36
C TYR A 118 -4.12 1.70 -12.51
N ALA A 119 -3.54 2.19 -11.41
CA ALA A 119 -2.57 3.29 -11.46
C ALA A 119 -1.33 2.99 -12.31
N ASN A 120 -0.99 1.71 -12.45
CA ASN A 120 0.17 1.24 -13.22
C ASN A 120 -0.20 0.72 -14.61
N LYS A 121 -1.43 0.97 -15.10
CA LYS A 121 -1.90 0.55 -16.44
C LYS A 121 -2.41 1.74 -17.25
N THR A 122 -2.50 1.51 -18.55
CA THR A 122 -3.11 2.41 -19.53
C THR A 122 -4.38 1.77 -20.09
N ASN A 123 -5.28 2.59 -20.63
CA ASN A 123 -6.44 2.15 -21.37
C ASN A 123 -6.06 1.78 -22.83
N LYS A 124 -7.04 1.39 -23.64
CA LYS A 124 -6.83 1.02 -25.05
C LYS A 124 -6.30 2.16 -25.96
N TYR A 125 -6.29 3.40 -25.47
CA TYR A 125 -5.75 4.57 -26.15
C TYR A 125 -4.41 5.03 -25.57
N ASP A 126 -3.76 4.18 -24.78
CA ASP A 126 -2.49 4.42 -24.09
C ASP A 126 -2.53 5.59 -23.08
N VAL A 127 -3.72 5.91 -22.59
CA VAL A 127 -3.91 6.91 -21.54
C VAL A 127 -3.88 6.25 -20.18
N LYS A 128 -3.01 6.77 -19.30
CA LYS A 128 -2.84 6.26 -17.92
C LYS A 128 -4.10 6.47 -17.08
N PHE A 129 -4.50 5.46 -16.34
CA PHE A 129 -5.59 5.59 -15.37
C PHE A 129 -5.19 6.48 -14.19
N LYS A 130 -6.15 7.20 -13.64
CA LYS A 130 -6.01 8.05 -12.45
C LYS A 130 -6.97 7.61 -11.35
N PRO A 131 -6.78 6.43 -10.76
CA PRO A 131 -7.72 5.91 -9.77
C PRO A 131 -7.62 6.65 -8.45
N VAL A 132 -8.68 6.55 -7.65
CA VAL A 132 -8.72 6.97 -6.26
C VAL A 132 -9.30 5.85 -5.41
N LEU A 133 -8.76 5.64 -4.24
CA LEU A 133 -9.34 4.76 -3.23
C LEU A 133 -10.14 5.60 -2.25
N VAL A 134 -11.38 5.22 -2.04
CA VAL A 134 -12.31 5.93 -1.14
C VAL A 134 -12.77 4.99 -0.05
N GLY A 135 -12.57 5.38 1.21
CA GLY A 135 -13.16 4.69 2.36
C GLY A 135 -14.64 5.04 2.49
N ILE A 136 -15.49 4.03 2.53
CA ILE A 136 -16.95 4.18 2.57
C ILE A 136 -17.59 3.69 3.86
N ALA A 137 -16.80 3.13 4.78
CA ALA A 137 -17.29 2.64 6.06
C ALA A 137 -16.17 2.62 7.11
N ASN A 138 -16.56 2.64 8.37
CA ASN A 138 -15.66 2.39 9.49
C ASN A 138 -15.61 0.88 9.74
N ILE A 139 -14.43 0.30 9.59
CA ILE A 139 -14.16 -1.11 9.84
C ILE A 139 -13.29 -1.20 11.10
N LEU A 140 -13.75 -1.99 12.06
CA LEU A 140 -13.03 -2.26 13.31
C LEU A 140 -12.41 -3.65 13.26
N SER A 141 -11.23 -3.80 13.84
CA SER A 141 -10.53 -5.10 13.95
C SER A 141 -10.33 -5.79 12.60
N MET A 142 -10.01 -5.02 11.55
CA MET A 142 -9.79 -5.52 10.19
C MET A 142 -8.82 -6.72 10.18
N HIS A 143 -9.12 -7.72 9.36
CA HIS A 143 -8.37 -8.96 9.22
C HIS A 143 -8.31 -9.85 10.48
N SER A 144 -9.29 -9.72 11.36
CA SER A 144 -9.42 -10.57 12.56
C SER A 144 -10.77 -11.30 12.59
N PRO A 145 -10.92 -12.37 13.41
CA PRO A 145 -12.21 -13.02 13.61
C PRO A 145 -13.29 -12.11 14.18
N ASN A 146 -12.90 -10.98 14.76
CA ASN A 146 -13.80 -9.97 15.31
C ASN A 146 -13.98 -8.75 14.41
N GLU A 147 -13.72 -8.89 13.12
CA GLU A 147 -13.93 -7.82 12.15
C GLU A 147 -15.40 -7.37 12.14
N LYS A 148 -15.63 -6.08 12.24
CA LYS A 148 -16.95 -5.46 12.30
C LYS A 148 -17.00 -4.21 11.44
N VAL A 149 -18.18 -3.93 10.90
CA VAL A 149 -18.49 -2.66 10.25
C VAL A 149 -19.51 -1.89 11.08
N GLU A 150 -19.30 -0.59 11.19
CA GLU A 150 -20.24 0.33 11.81
C GLU A 150 -21.35 0.66 10.80
N ILE A 151 -22.58 0.20 11.06
CA ILE A 151 -23.70 0.27 10.12
C ILE A 151 -24.02 1.71 9.71
N ASP A 152 -24.06 2.67 10.65
CA ASP A 152 -24.33 4.07 10.37
C ASP A 152 -23.29 4.67 9.41
N SER A 153 -22.04 4.20 9.48
CA SER A 153 -20.99 4.63 8.55
C SER A 153 -21.21 4.13 7.12
N LEU A 154 -21.85 2.97 6.95
CA LEU A 154 -22.23 2.46 5.62
C LEU A 154 -23.25 3.37 4.93
N TYR A 155 -24.28 3.82 5.64
CA TYR A 155 -25.27 4.74 5.06
C TYR A 155 -24.63 6.06 4.65
N LYS A 156 -23.79 6.63 5.50
CA LYS A 156 -23.02 7.84 5.15
C LYS A 156 -22.08 7.62 3.96
N GLY A 157 -21.43 6.46 3.92
CA GLY A 157 -20.57 6.09 2.81
C GLY A 157 -21.31 5.94 1.49
N PHE A 158 -22.52 5.37 1.51
CA PHE A 158 -23.37 5.29 0.34
C PHE A 158 -23.73 6.69 -0.21
N GLU A 159 -24.19 7.60 0.65
CA GLU A 159 -24.47 8.99 0.25
C GLU A 159 -23.22 9.69 -0.28
N PHE A 160 -22.07 9.43 0.32
CA PHE A 160 -20.79 9.98 -0.13
C PHE A 160 -20.42 9.52 -1.54
N VAL A 161 -20.53 8.23 -1.83
CA VAL A 161 -20.25 7.69 -3.17
C VAL A 161 -21.22 8.28 -4.20
N LYS A 162 -22.49 8.38 -3.87
CA LYS A 162 -23.51 9.00 -4.74
C LYS A 162 -23.14 10.45 -5.09
N GLU A 163 -22.74 11.25 -4.09
CA GLU A 163 -22.31 12.64 -4.33
C GLU A 163 -21.01 12.71 -5.16
N ILE A 164 -20.08 11.77 -5.01
CA ILE A 164 -18.89 11.69 -5.86
C ILE A 164 -19.29 11.52 -7.34
N PHE A 165 -20.24 10.64 -7.65
CA PHE A 165 -20.71 10.46 -9.02
C PHE A 165 -21.40 11.71 -9.56
N LEU A 166 -22.22 12.38 -8.77
CA LEU A 166 -22.88 13.62 -9.16
C LEU A 166 -21.85 14.74 -9.45
N GLU A 167 -20.86 14.90 -8.58
CA GLU A 167 -19.79 15.88 -8.78
C GLU A 167 -18.92 15.56 -10.00
N TYR A 168 -18.62 14.28 -10.23
CA TYR A 168 -17.86 13.85 -11.40
C TYR A 168 -18.59 14.19 -12.71
N ASN A 169 -19.88 13.90 -12.78
CA ASN A 169 -20.70 14.21 -13.97
C ASN A 169 -20.78 15.71 -14.22
N ALA A 170 -21.06 16.52 -13.19
CA ALA A 170 -21.11 17.97 -13.32
C ALA A 170 -19.79 18.58 -13.81
N ASN A 171 -18.64 18.05 -13.37
CA ASN A 171 -17.34 18.48 -13.86
C ASN A 171 -17.03 18.01 -15.29
N SER A 172 -17.65 16.93 -15.75
CA SER A 172 -17.46 16.41 -17.11
C SER A 172 -18.27 17.18 -18.14
N GLU A 173 -19.49 17.59 -17.79
CA GLU A 173 -20.35 18.41 -18.65
C GLU A 173 -19.80 19.83 -18.90
N GLY A 174 -19.07 20.38 -17.93
CA GLY A 174 -18.40 21.69 -18.08
C GLY A 174 -17.13 21.67 -18.95
N LYS A 175 -16.70 20.52 -19.45
CA LYS A 175 -15.49 20.33 -20.29
C LYS A 175 -15.84 20.04 -21.78
N MET A 176 -17.12 19.94 -22.14
CA MET A 176 -17.60 19.88 -23.51
C MET A 176 -17.92 21.27 -24.03
#